data_966f01f5b6f89b76364a48b780bad913
#
_entry.id   966f01f5b6f89b76364a48b780bad913
#
_cell.length_a   1.000
_cell.length_b   1.000
_cell.length_c   1.000
_cell.angle_alpha   90.00
_cell.angle_beta   90.00
_cell.angle_gamma   90.00
#
_symmetry.space_group_name_H-M   'P 1'
#
loop_
_entity.id
_entity.type
_entity.pdbx_description
1 polymer ?
#
loop_
_entity_poly.entity_id
_entity_poly.type
_entity_poly.pdbx_seq_one_letter_code
_entity_poly.pdbx_strand_id
1 'polypeptide(L)'
;LSYEIKELDPTKCKYSYRLGKFDCYELRKGVCSLYLSEEEAECISIEEGNEFHESNVMSCRELAKSLLNDNYFENPSFQKSVFSIRMHPRDCGHFVFTDGQHRTCIAKHLNINSMYANIENYPRDYNLLCRSCYSKQEKDIENRKFTNRIISKLKWKKVKEIPSDFIDEEYMNFKKDRTFKEYFQTK
;
A
#
# COMPACT_ATOMS: atom_id res chain seq x y z
N LEU A 1 15.18 -15.99 11.36
CA LEU A 1 14.01 -15.11 11.30
C LEU A 1 12.87 -15.79 12.00
N SER A 2 12.31 -15.15 13.02
CA SER A 2 11.09 -15.62 13.68
C SER A 2 9.95 -14.68 13.25
N TYR A 3 8.80 -15.26 12.90
CA TYR A 3 7.58 -14.50 12.69
C TYR A 3 6.52 -14.96 13.66
N GLU A 4 5.64 -14.04 13.96
CA GLU A 4 4.51 -14.24 14.84
C GLU A 4 3.25 -13.82 14.09
N ILE A 5 2.23 -14.68 14.10
CA ILE A 5 0.92 -14.32 13.56
C ILE A 5 0.25 -13.39 14.54
N LYS A 6 -0.05 -12.18 14.09
CA LYS A 6 -0.75 -11.15 14.88
C LYS A 6 -2.02 -10.72 14.20
N GLU A 7 -3.01 -10.44 15.01
CA GLU A 7 -4.21 -9.71 14.60
C GLU A 7 -3.92 -8.21 14.65
N LEU A 8 -4.26 -7.50 13.58
CA LEU A 8 -4.01 -6.07 13.41
C LEU A 8 -5.26 -5.38 12.86
N ASP A 9 -5.44 -4.13 13.26
CA ASP A 9 -6.38 -3.23 12.58
C ASP A 9 -5.64 -2.49 11.46
N PRO A 10 -5.84 -2.86 10.18
CA PRO A 10 -5.11 -2.24 9.08
C PRO A 10 -5.40 -0.75 8.94
N THR A 11 -6.56 -0.27 9.42
CA THR A 11 -6.93 1.15 9.33
C THR A 11 -6.11 2.03 10.27
N LYS A 12 -5.56 1.45 11.35
CA LYS A 12 -4.74 2.13 12.36
C LYS A 12 -3.23 1.98 12.12
N CYS A 13 -2.84 1.02 11.28
CA CYS A 13 -1.43 0.81 10.95
C CYS A 13 -0.96 1.78 9.87
N LYS A 14 0.32 2.13 9.89
CA LYS A 14 0.99 2.88 8.83
C LYS A 14 1.84 1.92 8.00
N TYR A 15 1.78 2.07 6.70
CA TYR A 15 2.48 1.17 5.79
C TYR A 15 3.40 1.95 4.84
N SER A 16 4.46 1.29 4.41
CA SER A 16 5.30 1.74 3.32
C SER A 16 5.24 0.68 2.23
N TYR A 17 4.54 1.01 1.14
CA TYR A 17 4.31 0.11 0.01
C TYR A 17 5.43 0.22 -1.01
N ARG A 18 5.75 -0.91 -1.62
CA ARG A 18 6.60 -0.97 -2.80
C ARG A 18 5.72 -1.25 -4.01
N LEU A 19 4.96 -0.23 -4.41
CA LEU A 19 4.06 -0.29 -5.55
C LEU A 19 4.38 0.87 -6.50
N GLY A 20 4.34 0.60 -7.79
CA GLY A 20 4.50 1.57 -8.84
C GLY A 20 3.24 1.70 -9.71
N LYS A 21 3.29 2.60 -10.68
CA LYS A 21 2.20 2.79 -11.64
C LYS A 21 1.87 1.53 -12.46
N PHE A 22 2.82 0.62 -12.60
CA PHE A 22 2.62 -0.66 -13.28
C PHE A 22 1.95 -1.70 -12.39
N ASP A 23 2.03 -1.54 -11.06
CA ASP A 23 1.45 -2.49 -10.11
C ASP A 23 0.06 -2.05 -9.64
N CYS A 24 -0.27 -0.77 -9.72
CA CYS A 24 -1.47 -0.22 -9.10
C CYS A 24 -2.18 0.79 -10.01
N TYR A 25 -3.47 0.52 -10.29
CA TYR A 25 -4.32 1.40 -11.10
C TYR A 25 -4.46 2.80 -10.48
N GLU A 26 -4.58 2.92 -9.14
CA GLU A 26 -4.66 4.22 -8.48
C GLU A 26 -3.42 5.09 -8.74
N LEU A 27 -2.25 4.48 -8.78
CA LEU A 27 -1.01 5.20 -9.05
C LEU A 27 -0.87 5.61 -10.53
N ARG A 28 -1.58 4.92 -11.43
CA ARG A 28 -1.68 5.32 -12.85
C ARG A 28 -2.67 6.45 -13.09
N LYS A 29 -3.83 6.35 -12.48
CA LYS A 29 -5.02 7.14 -12.84
C LYS A 29 -5.56 8.02 -11.71
N GLY A 30 -5.01 7.93 -10.50
CA GLY A 30 -5.41 8.74 -9.34
C GLY A 30 -6.69 8.31 -8.64
N VAL A 31 -7.26 7.16 -9.00
CA VAL A 31 -8.45 6.58 -8.37
C VAL A 31 -8.26 5.08 -8.18
N CYS A 32 -8.59 4.56 -7.00
CA CYS A 32 -8.52 3.13 -6.74
C CYS A 32 -9.58 2.38 -7.55
N SER A 33 -9.19 1.28 -8.21
CA SER A 33 -10.11 0.44 -9.00
C SER A 33 -11.28 -0.11 -8.20
N LEU A 34 -11.13 -0.29 -6.89
CA LEU A 34 -12.21 -0.71 -5.99
C LEU A 34 -13.35 0.32 -5.90
N TYR A 35 -13.12 1.57 -6.32
CA TYR A 35 -14.11 2.65 -6.28
C TYR A 35 -14.87 2.87 -7.60
N LEU A 36 -14.53 2.12 -8.62
CA LEU A 36 -15.22 2.13 -9.90
C LEU A 36 -16.45 1.22 -9.85
N SER A 37 -17.46 1.52 -10.67
CA SER A 37 -18.53 0.55 -10.93
C SER A 37 -17.97 -0.66 -11.69
N GLU A 38 -18.76 -1.74 -11.80
CA GLU A 38 -18.34 -2.91 -12.59
C GLU A 38 -18.20 -2.55 -14.06
N GLU A 39 -19.19 -1.82 -14.60
CA GLU A 39 -19.21 -1.39 -16.00
C GLU A 39 -18.06 -0.46 -16.35
N GLU A 40 -17.73 0.49 -15.45
CA GLU A 40 -16.56 1.37 -15.63
C GLU A 40 -15.26 0.56 -15.65
N ALA A 41 -15.10 -0.38 -14.72
CA ALA A 41 -13.89 -1.20 -14.63
C ALA A 41 -13.75 -2.14 -15.85
N GLU A 42 -14.84 -2.72 -16.34
CA GLU A 42 -14.85 -3.55 -17.55
C GLU A 42 -14.48 -2.73 -18.81
N CYS A 43 -15.06 -1.55 -18.99
CA CYS A 43 -14.71 -0.66 -20.10
C CYS A 43 -13.21 -0.30 -20.08
N ILE A 44 -12.70 0.08 -18.92
CA ILE A 44 -11.28 0.43 -18.75
C ILE A 44 -10.38 -0.80 -19.00
N SER A 45 -10.78 -1.98 -18.54
CA SER A 45 -10.02 -3.21 -18.78
C SER A 45 -9.89 -3.53 -20.26
N ILE A 46 -10.94 -3.28 -21.03
CA ILE A 46 -10.91 -3.44 -22.50
C ILE A 46 -9.97 -2.41 -23.14
N GLU A 47 -10.01 -1.16 -22.67
CA GLU A 47 -9.13 -0.09 -23.17
C GLU A 47 -7.65 -0.31 -22.83
N GLU A 48 -7.35 -0.81 -21.62
CA GLU A 48 -5.98 -1.15 -21.20
C GLU A 48 -5.42 -2.34 -21.99
N GLY A 49 -6.28 -3.23 -22.48
CA GLY A 49 -5.89 -4.41 -23.22
C GLY A 49 -4.88 -5.27 -22.47
N ASN A 50 -3.78 -5.65 -23.14
CA ASN A 50 -2.74 -6.49 -22.56
C ASN A 50 -1.57 -5.71 -21.91
N GLU A 51 -1.60 -4.37 -21.96
CA GLU A 51 -0.48 -3.56 -21.46
C GLU A 51 -0.21 -3.79 -19.96
N PHE A 52 -1.27 -4.05 -19.18
CA PHE A 52 -1.20 -4.25 -17.73
C PHE A 52 -1.79 -5.59 -17.31
N HIS A 53 -1.54 -6.66 -18.07
CA HIS A 53 -2.20 -7.96 -17.91
C HIS A 53 -2.25 -8.48 -16.46
N GLU A 54 -1.15 -8.38 -15.70
CA GLU A 54 -1.09 -8.86 -14.31
C GLU A 54 -1.58 -7.83 -13.27
N SER A 55 -1.73 -6.58 -13.67
CA SER A 55 -2.10 -5.46 -12.80
C SER A 55 -3.10 -4.50 -13.43
N ASN A 56 -3.96 -5.02 -14.30
CA ASN A 56 -5.05 -4.26 -14.91
C ASN A 56 -6.05 -3.78 -13.84
N VAL A 57 -7.00 -2.96 -14.27
CA VAL A 57 -8.01 -2.39 -13.38
C VAL A 57 -8.82 -3.45 -12.63
N MET A 58 -9.02 -4.66 -13.22
CA MET A 58 -9.79 -5.75 -12.62
C MET A 58 -9.01 -6.53 -11.55
N SER A 59 -7.68 -6.60 -11.63
CA SER A 59 -6.84 -7.47 -10.77
C SER A 59 -7.07 -7.25 -9.27
N CYS A 60 -7.09 -5.99 -8.80
CA CYS A 60 -7.38 -5.71 -7.39
C CYS A 60 -8.84 -6.01 -7.03
N ARG A 61 -9.79 -5.86 -7.96
CA ARG A 61 -11.21 -6.13 -7.73
C ARG A 61 -11.47 -7.62 -7.57
N GLU A 62 -10.91 -8.44 -8.45
CA GLU A 62 -10.99 -9.90 -8.39
C GLU A 62 -10.32 -10.44 -7.13
N LEU A 63 -9.14 -9.91 -6.81
CA LEU A 63 -8.45 -10.26 -5.57
C LEU A 63 -9.30 -9.88 -4.34
N ALA A 64 -9.92 -8.71 -4.32
CA ALA A 64 -10.80 -8.30 -3.22
C ALA A 64 -12.01 -9.22 -3.06
N LYS A 65 -12.66 -9.60 -4.17
CA LYS A 65 -13.77 -10.58 -4.19
C LYS A 65 -13.33 -11.92 -3.58
N SER A 66 -12.19 -12.46 -4.03
CA SER A 66 -11.65 -13.72 -3.50
C SER A 66 -11.35 -13.62 -2.00
N LEU A 67 -10.64 -12.57 -1.57
CA LEU A 67 -10.28 -12.39 -0.16
C LEU A 67 -11.50 -12.31 0.77
N LEU A 68 -12.58 -11.65 0.32
CA LEU A 68 -13.82 -11.56 1.10
C LEU A 68 -14.59 -12.88 1.12
N ASN A 69 -14.71 -13.56 -0.03
CA ASN A 69 -15.41 -14.84 -0.13
C ASN A 69 -14.75 -15.94 0.73
N ASP A 70 -13.43 -15.93 0.82
CA ASP A 70 -12.64 -16.88 1.58
C ASP A 70 -12.54 -16.52 3.07
N ASN A 71 -13.11 -15.41 3.51
CA ASN A 71 -12.92 -14.85 4.86
C ASN A 71 -11.43 -14.70 5.21
N TYR A 72 -10.63 -14.34 4.22
CA TYR A 72 -9.18 -14.34 4.31
C TYR A 72 -8.64 -13.54 5.51
N PHE A 73 -9.19 -12.36 5.76
CA PHE A 73 -8.70 -11.47 6.80
C PHE A 73 -8.96 -11.99 8.21
N GLU A 74 -10.07 -12.70 8.40
CA GLU A 74 -10.52 -13.22 9.70
C GLU A 74 -9.98 -14.64 10.01
N ASN A 75 -9.33 -15.28 9.03
CA ASN A 75 -8.86 -16.66 9.18
C ASN A 75 -7.33 -16.72 9.28
N PRO A 76 -6.77 -16.94 10.49
CA PRO A 76 -5.32 -17.00 10.71
C PRO A 76 -4.62 -18.15 9.97
N SER A 77 -5.36 -19.15 9.47
CA SER A 77 -4.78 -20.29 8.74
C SER A 77 -4.09 -19.87 7.46
N PHE A 78 -4.57 -18.81 6.78
CA PHE A 78 -3.94 -18.27 5.59
C PHE A 78 -2.53 -17.76 5.86
N GLN A 79 -2.25 -17.34 7.10
CA GLN A 79 -0.93 -16.81 7.47
C GLN A 79 0.13 -17.92 7.61
N LYS A 80 -0.27 -19.19 7.56
CA LYS A 80 0.62 -20.37 7.52
C LYS A 80 0.91 -20.85 6.09
N SER A 81 0.30 -20.23 5.10
CA SER A 81 0.39 -20.60 3.68
C SER A 81 1.30 -19.67 2.89
N VAL A 82 1.50 -19.96 1.61
CA VAL A 82 2.18 -19.09 0.65
C VAL A 82 1.43 -17.78 0.39
N PHE A 83 0.16 -17.71 0.74
CA PHE A 83 -0.68 -16.51 0.61
C PHE A 83 -0.61 -15.60 1.85
N SER A 84 0.34 -15.83 2.75
CA SER A 84 0.45 -15.04 3.97
C SER A 84 0.82 -13.58 3.70
N ILE A 85 0.26 -12.66 4.50
CA ILE A 85 0.75 -11.29 4.58
C ILE A 85 1.99 -11.32 5.48
N ARG A 86 3.14 -10.90 4.96
CA ARG A 86 4.40 -10.85 5.71
C ARG A 86 4.94 -9.44 5.74
N MET A 87 5.12 -8.90 6.94
CA MET A 87 5.60 -7.54 7.12
C MET A 87 6.46 -7.44 8.38
N HIS A 88 7.26 -6.40 8.45
CA HIS A 88 8.08 -6.10 9.60
C HIS A 88 7.97 -4.62 9.99
N PRO A 89 7.93 -4.31 11.30
CA PRO A 89 7.86 -2.95 11.78
C PRO A 89 9.19 -2.24 11.60
N ARG A 90 9.13 -0.94 11.36
CA ARG A 90 10.27 -0.02 11.33
C ARG A 90 10.17 0.99 12.46
N ASP A 91 11.29 1.58 12.87
CA ASP A 91 11.34 2.55 13.98
C ASP A 91 10.56 3.84 13.68
N CYS A 92 10.30 4.12 12.41
CA CYS A 92 9.41 5.21 12.00
C CYS A 92 7.91 4.90 12.22
N GLY A 93 7.59 3.73 12.76
CA GLY A 93 6.21 3.28 12.98
C GLY A 93 5.50 2.73 11.73
N HIS A 94 6.19 2.65 10.59
CA HIS A 94 5.65 2.01 9.39
C HIS A 94 5.93 0.51 9.38
N PHE A 95 4.99 -0.26 8.84
CA PHE A 95 5.24 -1.62 8.40
C PHE A 95 5.75 -1.62 6.96
N VAL A 96 6.77 -2.43 6.69
CA VAL A 96 7.31 -2.69 5.36
C VAL A 96 7.03 -4.14 5.01
N PHE A 97 6.74 -4.42 3.76
CA PHE A 97 6.31 -5.74 3.32
C PHE A 97 7.44 -6.59 2.77
N THR A 98 7.41 -7.87 3.11
CA THR A 98 8.05 -8.94 2.36
C THR A 98 7.05 -9.50 1.33
N ASP A 99 5.74 -9.59 1.71
CA ASP A 99 4.65 -10.01 0.83
C ASP A 99 3.30 -9.46 1.34
N GLY A 100 2.26 -9.47 0.49
CA GLY A 100 0.89 -9.13 0.85
C GLY A 100 0.53 -7.66 0.76
N GLN A 101 1.30 -6.85 0.03
CA GLN A 101 1.05 -5.41 -0.13
C GLN A 101 -0.35 -5.13 -0.67
N HIS A 102 -0.75 -5.78 -1.78
CA HIS A 102 -2.07 -5.59 -2.37
C HIS A 102 -3.19 -6.03 -1.41
N ARG A 103 -3.02 -7.15 -0.72
CA ARG A 103 -4.00 -7.65 0.27
C ARG A 103 -4.21 -6.66 1.41
N THR A 104 -3.13 -6.08 1.91
CA THR A 104 -3.20 -5.06 2.98
C THR A 104 -3.77 -3.74 2.46
N CYS A 105 -3.42 -3.32 1.25
CA CYS A 105 -3.99 -2.16 0.59
C CYS A 105 -5.52 -2.32 0.42
N ILE A 106 -5.96 -3.49 -0.07
CA ILE A 106 -7.38 -3.84 -0.20
C ILE A 106 -8.07 -3.81 1.17
N ALA A 107 -7.49 -4.42 2.20
CA ALA A 107 -8.04 -4.40 3.55
C ALA A 107 -8.30 -2.97 4.03
N LYS A 108 -7.38 -2.07 3.77
CA LYS A 108 -7.48 -0.68 4.16
C LYS A 108 -8.54 0.10 3.36
N HIS A 109 -8.61 -0.11 2.04
CA HIS A 109 -9.64 0.47 1.19
C HIS A 109 -11.05 -0.03 1.53
N LEU A 110 -11.16 -1.30 1.92
CA LEU A 110 -12.43 -1.92 2.34
C LEU A 110 -12.80 -1.64 3.80
N ASN A 111 -12.00 -0.85 4.51
CA ASN A 111 -12.23 -0.54 5.91
C ASN A 111 -12.31 -1.78 6.82
N ILE A 112 -11.54 -2.82 6.49
CA ILE A 112 -11.40 -4.00 7.34
C ILE A 112 -10.76 -3.57 8.66
N ASN A 113 -11.40 -3.86 9.77
CA ASN A 113 -10.95 -3.46 11.10
C ASN A 113 -10.16 -4.53 11.85
N SER A 114 -10.06 -5.72 11.30
CA SER A 114 -9.25 -6.82 11.81
C SER A 114 -8.69 -7.65 10.67
N MET A 115 -7.40 -7.92 10.68
CA MET A 115 -6.75 -8.89 9.79
C MET A 115 -5.60 -9.58 10.49
N TYR A 116 -5.31 -10.82 10.10
CA TYR A 116 -4.11 -11.53 10.54
C TYR A 116 -2.94 -11.30 9.58
N ALA A 117 -1.74 -11.16 10.14
CA ALA A 117 -0.50 -11.05 9.39
C ALA A 117 0.67 -11.69 10.13
N ASN A 118 1.67 -12.15 9.40
CA ASN A 118 2.96 -12.57 9.93
C ASN A 118 3.84 -11.35 10.16
N ILE A 119 4.13 -11.08 11.41
CA ILE A 119 5.05 -10.00 11.78
C ILE A 119 6.44 -10.60 11.95
N GLU A 120 7.32 -10.24 11.04
CA GLU A 120 8.72 -10.66 11.08
C GLU A 120 9.49 -9.77 12.05
N ASN A 121 10.09 -10.39 13.08
CA ASN A 121 10.94 -9.69 14.01
C ASN A 121 12.39 -9.77 13.52
N TYR A 122 12.95 -8.65 13.10
CA TYR A 122 14.38 -8.54 12.80
C TYR A 122 15.18 -8.28 14.07
N PRO A 123 16.42 -8.76 14.15
CA PRO A 123 17.35 -8.35 15.21
C PRO A 123 17.49 -6.82 15.23
N ARG A 124 17.60 -6.24 16.43
CA ARG A 124 17.59 -4.78 16.66
C ARG A 124 18.71 -3.97 15.98
N ASP A 125 19.67 -4.64 15.37
CA ASP A 125 20.86 -4.00 14.77
C ASP A 125 20.66 -3.51 13.33
N TYR A 126 19.45 -3.68 12.78
CA TYR A 126 19.12 -3.19 11.44
C TYR A 126 18.40 -1.85 11.54
N ASN A 127 18.96 -0.87 10.94
CA ASN A 127 18.41 0.46 10.81
C ASN A 127 17.08 0.48 10.01
N LEU A 128 16.22 1.16 10.44
CA LEU A 128 15.13 1.17 11.19
C LEU A 128 14.09 2.16 10.67
N LEU A 129 14.42 3.03 9.71
CA LEU A 129 13.46 3.80 8.96
C LEU A 129 13.01 3.02 7.71
N CYS A 130 11.75 3.14 7.32
CA CYS A 130 11.35 2.74 5.98
C CYS A 130 12.05 3.66 4.96
N ARG A 131 12.18 3.21 3.72
CA ARG A 131 12.95 3.96 2.70
C ARG A 131 12.38 5.36 2.45
N SER A 132 11.09 5.49 2.52
CA SER A 132 10.40 6.77 2.34
C SER A 132 10.75 7.76 3.46
N CYS A 133 10.70 7.33 4.74
CA CYS A 133 11.11 8.16 5.86
C CYS A 133 12.59 8.50 5.80
N TYR A 134 13.43 7.56 5.39
CA TYR A 134 14.85 7.78 5.20
C TYR A 134 15.11 8.85 4.12
N SER A 135 14.47 8.73 2.97
CA SER A 135 14.60 9.72 1.88
C SER A 135 14.09 11.11 2.29
N LYS A 136 13.03 11.18 3.10
CA LYS A 136 12.55 12.45 3.65
C LYS A 136 13.60 13.06 4.58
N GLN A 137 14.20 12.27 5.46
CA GLN A 137 15.25 12.72 6.37
C GLN A 137 16.50 13.23 5.63
N GLU A 138 16.94 12.52 4.58
CA GLU A 138 18.06 12.95 3.75
C GLU A 138 17.76 14.30 3.08
N LYS A 139 16.59 14.45 2.47
CA LYS A 139 16.16 15.73 1.85
C LYS A 139 16.10 16.87 2.86
N ASP A 140 15.63 16.62 4.08
CA ASP A 140 15.59 17.63 5.13
C ASP A 140 17.00 18.04 5.58
N ILE A 141 17.94 17.10 5.66
CA ILE A 141 19.35 17.39 5.97
C ILE A 141 19.97 18.20 4.83
N GLU A 142 19.72 17.83 3.58
CA GLU A 142 20.20 18.59 2.42
C GLU A 142 19.61 19.99 2.37
N ASN A 143 18.30 20.12 2.59
CA ASN A 143 17.63 21.41 2.63
C ASN A 143 18.18 22.32 3.75
N ARG A 144 18.47 21.76 4.94
CA ARG A 144 19.12 22.53 6.03
C ARG A 144 20.52 22.96 5.67
N LYS A 145 21.30 22.14 4.97
CA LYS A 145 22.62 22.53 4.44
C LYS A 145 22.49 23.59 3.35
N PHE A 146 21.45 23.53 2.54
CA PHE A 146 21.15 24.47 1.45
C PHE A 146 20.62 25.80 1.98
N THR A 147 19.73 25.82 2.97
CA THR A 147 19.22 27.07 3.57
C THR A 147 20.33 27.88 4.24
N ASN A 148 21.35 27.22 4.79
CA ASN A 148 22.55 27.93 5.26
C ASN A 148 23.41 28.52 4.11
N ARG A 149 23.19 28.08 2.86
CA ARG A 149 23.89 28.63 1.66
C ARG A 149 23.02 29.51 0.78
N ILE A 150 21.69 29.48 0.88
CA ILE A 150 20.76 30.17 -0.05
C ILE A 150 19.76 31.04 0.71
N ILE A 151 20.23 31.91 1.60
CA ILE A 151 19.53 33.19 1.82
C ILE A 151 19.71 34.13 0.60
N SER A 152 20.45 33.71 -0.42
CA SER A 152 20.83 34.61 -1.53
C SER A 152 20.32 34.29 -2.92
N LYS A 153 19.62 33.23 -3.26
CA LYS A 153 19.08 33.08 -4.66
C LYS A 153 17.86 32.18 -4.78
N LEU A 154 16.67 32.82 -4.96
CA LEU A 154 15.55 32.48 -5.86
C LEU A 154 14.93 31.07 -5.90
N LYS A 155 13.68 31.08 -5.46
CA LYS A 155 12.52 30.23 -5.76
C LYS A 155 12.57 29.45 -7.07
N TRP A 156 12.75 28.14 -6.97
CA TRP A 156 12.23 27.20 -7.97
C TRP A 156 11.40 26.15 -7.25
N LYS A 157 10.08 26.09 -7.55
CA LYS A 157 9.22 24.96 -7.16
C LYS A 157 9.65 23.75 -7.98
N LYS A 158 10.42 22.83 -7.39
CA LYS A 158 10.56 21.49 -7.96
C LYS A 158 9.25 20.74 -7.71
N VAL A 159 8.65 20.25 -8.78
CA VAL A 159 7.59 19.24 -8.72
C VAL A 159 8.14 18.04 -7.94
N LYS A 160 7.44 17.60 -6.91
CA LYS A 160 7.82 16.38 -6.16
C LYS A 160 7.74 15.18 -7.11
N GLU A 161 8.88 14.71 -7.59
CA GLU A 161 8.93 13.39 -8.22
C GLU A 161 8.69 12.34 -7.13
N ILE A 162 7.63 11.54 -7.32
CA ILE A 162 7.36 10.38 -6.49
C ILE A 162 8.47 9.37 -6.79
N PRO A 163 9.22 8.89 -5.78
CA PRO A 163 10.21 7.82 -6.02
C PRO A 163 9.49 6.60 -6.60
N SER A 164 9.94 6.12 -7.75
CA SER A 164 9.27 5.08 -8.54
C SER A 164 9.05 3.75 -7.82
N ASP A 165 9.72 3.52 -6.70
CA ASP A 165 9.80 2.18 -6.10
C ASP A 165 9.22 2.06 -4.68
N PHE A 166 8.81 3.17 -4.04
CA PHE A 166 8.28 3.13 -2.67
C PHE A 166 7.29 4.25 -2.42
N ILE A 167 6.08 3.88 -2.02
CA ILE A 167 5.00 4.81 -1.78
C ILE A 167 4.57 4.71 -0.32
N ASP A 168 4.53 5.86 0.34
CA ASP A 168 3.88 5.99 1.64
C ASP A 168 2.37 6.05 1.45
N GLU A 169 1.64 5.68 2.49
CA GLU A 169 0.19 5.77 2.52
C GLU A 169 -0.37 7.16 2.17
N GLU A 170 0.40 8.21 2.39
CA GLU A 170 -0.03 9.58 2.06
C GLU A 170 -0.26 9.81 0.55
N TYR A 171 0.22 8.89 -0.30
CA TYR A 171 -0.02 8.92 -1.74
C TYR A 171 -1.22 8.06 -2.16
N MET A 172 -1.77 7.26 -1.23
CA MET A 172 -2.94 6.43 -1.45
C MET A 172 -4.19 7.17 -0.97
N ASN A 173 -5.21 7.19 -1.78
CA ASN A 173 -6.45 7.91 -1.47
C ASN A 173 -7.45 7.02 -0.74
N PHE A 174 -7.16 6.68 0.52
CA PHE A 174 -8.05 5.87 1.35
C PHE A 174 -9.31 6.67 1.72
N LYS A 175 -10.44 6.30 1.16
CA LYS A 175 -11.75 6.92 1.47
C LYS A 175 -12.38 6.23 2.67
N LYS A 176 -12.50 6.96 3.79
CA LYS A 176 -13.01 6.42 5.06
C LYS A 176 -14.51 6.10 5.05
N ASP A 177 -15.29 6.67 4.13
CA ASP A 177 -16.75 6.72 4.24
C ASP A 177 -17.48 5.77 3.26
N ARG A 178 -16.81 4.83 2.63
CA ARG A 178 -17.47 3.88 1.74
C ARG A 178 -17.42 2.46 2.29
N THR A 179 -18.59 1.91 2.55
CA THR A 179 -18.84 0.51 2.88
C THR A 179 -18.84 -0.35 1.60
N PHE A 180 -17.65 -0.51 0.98
CA PHE A 180 -17.50 -1.41 -0.19
C PHE A 180 -17.70 -2.87 0.15
N LYS A 181 -17.63 -3.23 1.43
CA LYS A 181 -17.88 -4.59 1.91
C LYS A 181 -19.23 -5.10 1.41
N GLU A 182 -20.26 -4.24 1.42
CA GLU A 182 -21.61 -4.59 0.94
C GLU A 182 -21.65 -4.82 -0.56
N TYR A 183 -20.92 -4.03 -1.35
CA TYR A 183 -20.91 -4.14 -2.81
C TYR A 183 -20.32 -5.47 -3.30
N PHE A 184 -19.31 -5.99 -2.61
CA PHE A 184 -18.67 -7.27 -2.96
C PHE A 184 -19.32 -8.49 -2.29
N GLN A 185 -20.20 -8.32 -1.29
CA GLN A 185 -20.91 -9.38 -0.59
C GLN A 185 -22.28 -9.73 -1.19
N THR A 186 -22.80 -8.92 -2.11
CA THR A 186 -24.16 -9.08 -2.65
C THR A 186 -24.24 -9.90 -3.94
N LYS A 187 -23.26 -10.71 -4.26
CA LYS A 187 -23.35 -11.64 -5.41
C LYS A 187 -22.93 -13.04 -5.02
#